data_50276265d536058c236aef3d5d0e41b2
#
_entry.id   50276265d536058c236aef3d5d0e41b2
#
_cell.length_a   1.000
_cell.length_b   1.000
_cell.length_c   1.000
_cell.angle_alpha   90.00
_cell.angle_beta   90.00
_cell.angle_gamma   90.00
#
_symmetry.space_group_name_H-M   'P 1'
#
loop_
_entity.id
_entity.type
_entity.pdbx_description
1 polymer ?
#
loop_
_entity_poly.entity_id
_entity_poly.type
_entity_poly.pdbx_seq_one_letter_code
_entity_poly.pdbx_strand_id
1 'polypeptide(L)'
;MTKSSKSKIMNNNELSISQQRLQESLVPIIKDKPNYVRPASFTSAICKSTTTLLSVQKQGGLRSLVGWVKGRLIELFTFLGVFDIVTEFQVQMLATRLCTKYYYWTTTELDYAFIRIMEGKYGKLYQYKHEYEGKSTATTINPQDLMVALDSYEKELLLERGKVEAERRKEEERLKAIEDAKKPHGIEAWRNYCKSKGLDPDTHTLPSVSLHDVNKELNIQNRGRMLDLR
;
A
#
# COMPACT_ATOMS: atom_id res chain seq x y z
N MET A 1 -0.51 -25.09 -58.51
CA MET A 1 0.05 -23.84 -58.01
C MET A 1 -0.39 -23.66 -56.58
N THR A 2 0.42 -24.13 -55.65
CA THR A 2 0.14 -24.09 -54.20
C THR A 2 0.84 -22.87 -53.57
N LYS A 3 0.07 -21.90 -53.11
CA LYS A 3 0.60 -20.75 -52.38
C LYS A 3 0.87 -21.16 -50.91
N SER A 4 2.13 -21.32 -50.62
CA SER A 4 2.63 -21.50 -49.27
C SER A 4 2.38 -20.23 -48.43
N SER A 5 1.50 -20.32 -47.44
CA SER A 5 1.32 -19.29 -46.43
C SER A 5 2.46 -19.42 -45.39
N LYS A 6 3.47 -18.56 -45.47
CA LYS A 6 4.48 -18.39 -44.44
C LYS A 6 3.81 -17.79 -43.22
N SER A 7 3.58 -18.59 -42.19
CA SER A 7 3.25 -18.12 -40.86
C SER A 7 4.45 -17.32 -40.30
N LYS A 8 4.23 -16.05 -40.04
CA LYS A 8 5.19 -15.16 -39.43
C LYS A 8 5.32 -15.58 -37.94
N ILE A 9 6.36 -16.34 -37.66
CA ILE A 9 6.76 -16.63 -36.25
C ILE A 9 7.21 -15.29 -35.66
N MET A 10 6.39 -14.69 -34.82
CA MET A 10 6.79 -13.52 -34.06
C MET A 10 7.91 -13.93 -33.11
N ASN A 11 9.05 -13.30 -33.25
CA ASN A 11 10.24 -13.55 -32.44
C ASN A 11 9.96 -13.20 -30.97
N ASN A 12 9.93 -14.21 -30.12
CA ASN A 12 9.86 -14.09 -28.65
C ASN A 12 11.00 -13.21 -28.06
N ASN A 13 12.04 -12.93 -28.84
CA ASN A 13 13.17 -12.09 -28.42
C ASN A 13 12.84 -10.58 -28.39
N GLU A 14 11.90 -10.07 -29.21
CA GLU A 14 11.55 -8.64 -29.18
C GLU A 14 10.70 -8.27 -27.96
N LEU A 15 9.86 -9.17 -27.47
CA LEU A 15 9.14 -9.01 -26.20
C LEU A 15 10.11 -9.00 -25.01
N SER A 16 11.14 -9.84 -25.05
CA SER A 16 12.21 -9.89 -24.07
C SER A 16 13.01 -8.56 -23.98
N ILE A 17 13.32 -7.96 -25.13
CA ILE A 17 14.07 -6.68 -25.19
C ILE A 17 13.24 -5.51 -24.66
N SER A 18 11.94 -5.47 -24.95
CA SER A 18 11.03 -4.44 -24.40
C SER A 18 10.84 -4.59 -22.89
N GLN A 19 10.76 -5.82 -22.40
CA GLN A 19 10.72 -6.13 -20.97
C GLN A 19 12.06 -5.81 -20.28
N GLN A 20 13.19 -6.09 -20.91
CA GLN A 20 14.52 -5.74 -20.38
C GLN A 20 14.71 -4.21 -20.33
N ARG A 21 14.36 -3.47 -21.36
CA ARG A 21 14.42 -1.99 -21.35
C ARG A 21 13.48 -1.37 -20.31
N LEU A 22 12.31 -1.97 -20.08
CA LEU A 22 11.42 -1.56 -18.99
C LEU A 22 12.03 -1.87 -17.63
N GLN A 23 12.64 -3.03 -17.45
CA GLN A 23 13.37 -3.36 -16.22
C GLN A 23 14.57 -2.43 -16.00
N GLU A 24 15.34 -2.11 -17.04
CA GLU A 24 16.48 -1.19 -16.96
C GLU A 24 16.05 0.24 -16.62
N SER A 25 14.89 0.70 -17.10
CA SER A 25 14.33 2.01 -16.70
C SER A 25 13.78 2.04 -15.27
N LEU A 26 13.47 0.88 -14.69
CA LEU A 26 12.95 0.70 -13.32
C LEU A 26 14.07 0.51 -12.29
N VAL A 27 15.25 0.09 -12.74
CA VAL A 27 16.40 -0.22 -11.89
C VAL A 27 16.82 0.95 -10.96
N PRO A 28 16.73 2.25 -11.32
CA PRO A 28 17.08 3.33 -10.40
C PRO A 28 16.13 3.45 -9.19
N ILE A 29 14.87 3.07 -9.34
CA ILE A 29 13.86 3.20 -8.27
C ILE A 29 13.88 2.01 -7.32
N ILE A 30 14.37 0.86 -7.79
CA ILE A 30 14.36 -0.42 -7.07
C ILE A 30 15.78 -0.83 -6.62
N LYS A 31 16.83 -0.11 -7.07
CA LYS A 31 18.24 -0.46 -6.79
C LYS A 31 18.59 -0.65 -5.31
N ASP A 32 17.83 -0.03 -4.41
CA ASP A 32 18.07 -0.17 -2.96
C ASP A 32 17.39 -1.39 -2.32
N LYS A 33 16.68 -2.24 -3.09
CA LYS A 33 16.04 -3.45 -2.55
C LYS A 33 16.26 -4.66 -3.45
N PRO A 34 17.41 -5.35 -3.29
CA PRO A 34 17.73 -6.54 -4.10
C PRO A 34 16.77 -7.73 -3.91
N ASN A 35 15.81 -7.65 -2.97
CA ASN A 35 14.88 -8.71 -2.63
C ASN A 35 13.42 -8.23 -2.63
N TYR A 36 12.95 -7.58 -3.71
CA TYR A 36 11.52 -7.29 -3.81
C TYR A 36 10.75 -8.61 -3.96
N VAL A 37 10.06 -9.00 -2.89
CA VAL A 37 9.15 -10.14 -2.88
C VAL A 37 7.72 -9.62 -3.03
N ARG A 38 7.01 -10.11 -4.05
CA ARG A 38 5.61 -9.78 -4.25
C ARG A 38 4.79 -10.13 -3.01
N PRO A 39 3.83 -9.28 -2.64
CA PRO A 39 2.98 -9.58 -1.49
C PRO A 39 2.05 -10.76 -1.80
N ALA A 40 1.92 -11.67 -0.83
CA ALA A 40 1.05 -12.84 -0.92
C ALA A 40 -0.28 -12.66 -0.17
N SER A 41 -0.43 -11.58 0.59
CA SER A 41 -1.63 -11.28 1.38
C SER A 41 -1.80 -9.78 1.59
N PHE A 42 -2.99 -9.33 2.02
CA PHE A 42 -3.24 -7.95 2.42
C PHE A 42 -2.27 -7.48 3.51
N THR A 43 -2.11 -8.25 4.57
CA THR A 43 -1.17 -7.93 5.65
C THR A 43 0.24 -7.74 5.11
N SER A 44 0.69 -8.64 4.23
CA SER A 44 1.99 -8.53 3.56
C SER A 44 2.09 -7.30 2.67
N ALA A 45 1.04 -6.93 1.96
CA ALA A 45 1.00 -5.73 1.11
C ALA A 45 1.06 -4.44 1.93
N ILE A 46 0.35 -4.40 3.07
CA ILE A 46 0.29 -3.24 3.96
C ILE A 46 1.60 -3.07 4.75
N CYS A 47 2.14 -4.17 5.29
CA CYS A 47 3.27 -4.10 6.22
C CYS A 47 4.65 -4.06 5.54
N LYS A 48 4.79 -4.57 4.30
CA LYS A 48 6.10 -4.71 3.64
C LYS A 48 6.68 -3.42 3.10
N SER A 49 5.88 -2.44 2.74
CA SER A 49 6.37 -1.19 2.16
C SER A 49 5.75 0.02 2.83
N THR A 50 6.60 0.97 3.21
CA THR A 50 6.20 2.31 3.65
C THR A 50 6.26 3.33 2.49
N THR A 51 6.77 2.90 1.32
CA THR A 51 6.98 3.78 0.17
C THR A 51 5.70 3.94 -0.62
N THR A 52 5.04 5.08 -0.50
CA THR A 52 3.85 5.43 -1.27
C THR A 52 4.20 5.82 -2.70
N LEU A 53 3.22 5.72 -3.61
CA LEU A 53 3.39 6.18 -4.99
C LEU A 53 3.77 7.67 -5.05
N LEU A 54 3.20 8.49 -4.16
CA LEU A 54 3.59 9.90 -4.02
C LEU A 54 5.06 10.05 -3.60
N SER A 55 5.55 9.21 -2.70
CA SER A 55 6.95 9.22 -2.29
C SER A 55 7.89 8.86 -3.45
N VAL A 56 7.53 7.83 -4.25
CA VAL A 56 8.25 7.46 -5.47
C VAL A 56 8.25 8.61 -6.47
N GLN A 57 7.10 9.28 -6.65
CA GLN A 57 7.01 10.46 -7.53
C GLN A 57 7.92 11.60 -7.09
N LYS A 58 7.99 11.88 -5.80
CA LYS A 58 8.88 12.95 -5.27
C LYS A 58 10.36 12.63 -5.47
N GLN A 59 10.75 11.36 -5.41
CA GLN A 59 12.14 10.93 -5.56
C GLN A 59 12.57 10.79 -7.02
N GLY A 60 11.73 10.17 -7.85
CA GLY A 60 12.07 9.81 -9.24
C GLY A 60 11.34 10.60 -10.32
N GLY A 61 10.43 11.51 -9.93
CA GLY A 61 9.56 12.25 -10.83
C GLY A 61 8.35 11.44 -11.33
N LEU A 62 7.34 12.16 -11.82
CA LEU A 62 6.10 11.56 -12.32
C LEU A 62 6.34 10.59 -13.49
N ARG A 63 7.27 10.94 -14.39
CA ARG A 63 7.58 10.11 -15.56
C ARG A 63 8.07 8.73 -15.17
N SER A 64 8.92 8.66 -14.16
CA SER A 64 9.48 7.42 -13.63
C SER A 64 8.40 6.55 -12.97
N LEU A 65 7.54 7.17 -12.15
CA LEU A 65 6.41 6.47 -11.53
C LEU A 65 5.44 5.93 -12.57
N VAL A 66 5.05 6.74 -13.57
CA VAL A 66 4.16 6.31 -14.66
C VAL A 66 4.80 5.17 -15.44
N GLY A 67 6.11 5.22 -15.71
CA GLY A 67 6.86 4.13 -16.35
C GLY A 67 6.78 2.82 -15.58
N TRP A 68 6.92 2.88 -14.26
CA TRP A 68 6.79 1.71 -13.39
C TRP A 68 5.36 1.13 -13.43
N VAL A 69 4.33 1.97 -13.29
CA VAL A 69 2.92 1.53 -13.36
C VAL A 69 2.58 0.95 -14.74
N LYS A 70 3.11 1.54 -15.83
CA LYS A 70 3.00 0.97 -17.19
C LYS A 70 3.51 -0.46 -17.24
N GLY A 71 4.70 -0.72 -16.69
CA GLY A 71 5.27 -2.07 -16.64
C GLY A 71 4.34 -3.06 -15.95
N ARG A 72 3.72 -2.67 -14.84
CA ARG A 72 2.76 -3.51 -14.11
C ARG A 72 1.45 -3.73 -14.88
N LEU A 73 0.95 -2.72 -15.57
CA LEU A 73 -0.23 -2.86 -16.45
C LEU A 73 0.05 -3.78 -17.64
N ILE A 74 1.23 -3.68 -18.26
CA ILE A 74 1.64 -4.57 -19.34
C ILE A 74 1.67 -6.03 -18.85
N GLU A 75 2.22 -6.27 -17.67
CA GLU A 75 2.24 -7.59 -17.06
C GLU A 75 0.82 -8.13 -16.82
N LEU A 76 -0.07 -7.31 -16.25
CA LEU A 76 -1.49 -7.65 -16.07
C LEU A 76 -2.16 -7.99 -17.40
N PHE A 77 -2.02 -7.15 -18.44
CA PHE A 77 -2.66 -7.36 -19.73
C PHE A 77 -2.08 -8.56 -20.47
N THR A 78 -0.78 -8.82 -20.32
CA THR A 78 -0.15 -10.03 -20.85
C THR A 78 -0.71 -11.29 -20.18
N PHE A 79 -0.85 -11.27 -18.85
CA PHE A 79 -1.43 -12.38 -18.10
C PHE A 79 -2.89 -12.65 -18.53
N LEU A 80 -3.68 -11.60 -18.75
CA LEU A 80 -5.07 -11.70 -19.20
C LEU A 80 -5.21 -12.06 -20.68
N GLY A 81 -4.10 -12.15 -21.43
CA GLY A 81 -4.10 -12.48 -22.87
C GLY A 81 -4.71 -11.39 -23.76
N VAL A 82 -4.68 -10.14 -23.29
CA VAL A 82 -5.32 -9.01 -23.98
C VAL A 82 -4.32 -7.91 -24.37
N PHE A 83 -3.04 -8.17 -24.21
CA PHE A 83 -1.98 -7.19 -24.49
C PHE A 83 -1.98 -6.70 -25.95
N ASP A 84 -2.25 -7.60 -26.91
CA ASP A 84 -2.21 -7.28 -28.34
C ASP A 84 -3.33 -6.33 -28.80
N ILE A 85 -4.39 -6.19 -28.01
CA ILE A 85 -5.53 -5.33 -28.32
C ILE A 85 -5.52 -3.98 -27.59
N VAL A 86 -4.61 -3.82 -26.62
CA VAL A 86 -4.48 -2.58 -25.85
C VAL A 86 -3.37 -1.73 -26.46
N THR A 87 -3.70 -0.50 -26.85
CA THR A 87 -2.72 0.42 -27.44
C THR A 87 -1.78 0.97 -26.38
N GLU A 88 -0.55 1.34 -26.75
CA GLU A 88 0.40 1.97 -25.85
C GLU A 88 -0.17 3.25 -25.23
N PHE A 89 -0.93 4.03 -26.01
CA PHE A 89 -1.60 5.23 -25.54
C PHE A 89 -2.60 4.94 -24.42
N GLN A 90 -3.40 3.87 -24.56
CA GLN A 90 -4.35 3.45 -23.52
C GLN A 90 -3.62 3.05 -22.23
N VAL A 91 -2.52 2.29 -22.34
CA VAL A 91 -1.70 1.92 -21.17
C VAL A 91 -1.11 3.16 -20.50
N GLN A 92 -0.61 4.13 -21.28
CA GLN A 92 -0.07 5.38 -20.78
C GLN A 92 -1.13 6.21 -20.04
N MET A 93 -2.32 6.33 -20.61
CA MET A 93 -3.45 7.06 -20.00
C MET A 93 -3.90 6.40 -18.69
N LEU A 94 -4.03 5.08 -18.68
CA LEU A 94 -4.37 4.31 -17.48
C LEU A 94 -3.30 4.47 -16.40
N ALA A 95 -2.03 4.30 -16.74
CA ALA A 95 -0.93 4.48 -15.79
C ALA A 95 -0.95 5.86 -15.16
N THR A 96 -1.12 6.91 -15.96
CA THR A 96 -1.23 8.29 -15.45
C THR A 96 -2.43 8.44 -14.53
N ARG A 97 -3.58 7.88 -14.90
CA ARG A 97 -4.79 7.93 -14.08
C ARG A 97 -4.61 7.22 -12.73
N LEU A 98 -3.97 6.05 -12.73
CA LEU A 98 -3.68 5.28 -11.51
C LEU A 98 -2.74 6.06 -10.58
N CYS A 99 -1.66 6.63 -11.11
CA CYS A 99 -0.73 7.46 -10.33
C CYS A 99 -1.43 8.67 -9.68
N THR A 100 -2.41 9.25 -10.37
CA THR A 100 -3.14 10.43 -9.88
C THR A 100 -4.21 10.04 -8.85
N LYS A 101 -4.95 8.96 -9.09
CA LYS A 101 -6.07 8.57 -8.23
C LYS A 101 -5.59 7.87 -6.94
N TYR A 102 -4.61 6.96 -7.06
CA TYR A 102 -4.15 6.12 -5.95
C TYR A 102 -2.77 6.51 -5.43
N TYR A 103 -2.41 7.80 -5.48
CA TYR A 103 -1.09 8.33 -5.09
C TYR A 103 -0.67 7.96 -3.65
N TYR A 104 -1.64 7.70 -2.78
CA TYR A 104 -1.44 7.33 -1.36
C TYR A 104 -1.28 5.82 -1.13
N TRP A 105 -1.44 4.98 -2.17
CA TRP A 105 -1.14 3.56 -2.07
C TRP A 105 0.38 3.35 -2.07
N THR A 106 0.79 2.27 -1.42
CA THR A 106 2.17 1.80 -1.54
C THR A 106 2.37 1.01 -2.83
N THR A 107 3.62 0.87 -3.25
CA THR A 107 3.96 0.04 -4.43
C THR A 107 3.53 -1.41 -4.26
N THR A 108 3.63 -1.94 -3.03
CA THR A 108 3.21 -3.31 -2.70
C THR A 108 1.69 -3.48 -2.72
N GLU A 109 0.93 -2.46 -2.31
CA GLU A 109 -0.52 -2.49 -2.36
C GLU A 109 -1.04 -2.47 -3.80
N LEU A 110 -0.42 -1.67 -4.68
CA LEU A 110 -0.77 -1.66 -6.10
C LEU A 110 -0.45 -3.00 -6.76
N ASP A 111 0.72 -3.58 -6.48
CA ASP A 111 1.08 -4.90 -6.99
C ASP A 111 0.11 -5.98 -6.50
N TYR A 112 -0.31 -5.92 -5.24
CA TYR A 112 -1.27 -6.87 -4.70
C TYR A 112 -2.66 -6.69 -5.32
N ALA A 113 -3.07 -5.45 -5.61
CA ALA A 113 -4.30 -5.20 -6.35
C ALA A 113 -4.29 -5.91 -7.72
N PHE A 114 -3.20 -5.82 -8.45
CA PHE A 114 -3.08 -6.50 -9.74
C PHE A 114 -3.06 -8.03 -9.61
N ILE A 115 -2.40 -8.58 -8.57
CA ILE A 115 -2.46 -10.02 -8.28
C ILE A 115 -3.91 -10.46 -8.05
N ARG A 116 -4.68 -9.75 -7.23
CA ARG A 116 -6.08 -10.05 -6.94
C ARG A 116 -6.97 -9.97 -8.19
N ILE A 117 -6.66 -9.03 -9.08
CA ILE A 117 -7.34 -8.93 -10.38
C ILE A 117 -6.99 -10.13 -11.27
N MET A 118 -5.72 -10.53 -11.34
CA MET A 118 -5.27 -11.72 -12.08
C MET A 118 -5.93 -13.00 -11.54
N GLU A 119 -6.18 -13.09 -10.24
CA GLU A 119 -6.94 -14.19 -9.60
C GLU A 119 -8.45 -14.15 -9.90
N GLY A 120 -8.93 -13.13 -10.62
CA GLY A 120 -10.34 -12.98 -10.98
C GLY A 120 -11.25 -12.56 -9.83
N LYS A 121 -10.71 -12.05 -8.72
CA LYS A 121 -11.47 -11.69 -7.51
C LYS A 121 -12.54 -10.62 -7.77
N TYR A 122 -12.28 -9.71 -8.69
CA TYR A 122 -13.16 -8.56 -9.00
C TYR A 122 -13.90 -8.72 -10.33
N GLY A 123 -14.07 -9.97 -10.79
CA GLY A 123 -14.75 -10.27 -12.03
C GLY A 123 -13.84 -10.27 -13.25
N LYS A 124 -14.46 -10.43 -14.42
CA LYS A 124 -13.74 -10.47 -15.70
C LYS A 124 -13.58 -9.05 -16.25
N LEU A 125 -12.34 -8.65 -16.53
CA LEU A 125 -12.02 -7.35 -17.12
C LEU A 125 -12.14 -7.32 -18.65
N TYR A 126 -12.40 -8.46 -19.28
CA TYR A 126 -12.46 -8.58 -20.72
C TYR A 126 -13.82 -9.11 -21.17
N GLN A 127 -14.29 -8.64 -22.29
CA GLN A 127 -15.51 -9.10 -22.94
C GLN A 127 -15.16 -9.73 -24.26
N TYR A 128 -15.75 -10.90 -24.53
CA TYR A 128 -15.69 -11.52 -25.84
C TYR A 128 -16.80 -10.91 -26.69
N LYS A 129 -16.45 -10.32 -27.85
CA LYS A 129 -17.44 -10.05 -28.89
C LYS A 129 -17.60 -11.33 -29.67
N HIS A 130 -18.76 -11.95 -29.60
CA HIS A 130 -19.13 -13.01 -30.51
C HIS A 130 -19.45 -12.38 -31.90
N GLU A 131 -18.61 -12.63 -32.89
CA GLU A 131 -19.02 -12.40 -34.27
C GLU A 131 -19.85 -13.57 -34.75
N TYR A 132 -20.92 -13.27 -35.49
CA TYR A 132 -21.77 -14.22 -36.16
C TYR A 132 -20.92 -15.02 -37.16
N GLU A 133 -21.09 -16.35 -37.24
CA GLU A 133 -20.40 -17.31 -38.09
C GLU A 133 -19.10 -17.95 -37.62
N GLY A 134 -18.96 -18.22 -36.31
CA GLY A 134 -17.96 -19.20 -35.87
C GLY A 134 -16.49 -18.76 -35.97
N LYS A 135 -16.20 -17.50 -36.27
CA LYS A 135 -14.86 -16.94 -36.26
C LYS A 135 -14.68 -15.92 -35.13
N SER A 136 -13.85 -16.32 -34.20
CA SER A 136 -12.97 -15.56 -33.34
C SER A 136 -13.33 -14.09 -33.09
N THR A 137 -14.04 -13.80 -32.16
CA THR A 137 -13.95 -13.12 -30.87
C THR A 137 -12.82 -12.10 -30.74
N ALA A 138 -13.12 -10.85 -31.09
CA ALA A 138 -12.29 -9.75 -30.62
C ALA A 138 -12.53 -9.58 -29.12
N THR A 139 -11.54 -9.90 -28.31
CA THR A 139 -11.54 -9.59 -26.89
C THR A 139 -11.33 -8.09 -26.73
N THR A 140 -12.20 -7.41 -25.99
CA THR A 140 -12.02 -5.99 -25.67
C THR A 140 -11.86 -5.81 -24.17
N ILE A 141 -10.95 -4.93 -23.78
CA ILE A 141 -10.87 -4.44 -22.41
C ILE A 141 -11.61 -3.11 -22.32
N ASN A 142 -12.48 -3.00 -21.32
CA ASN A 142 -13.01 -1.71 -20.92
C ASN A 142 -12.14 -1.14 -19.79
N PRO A 143 -11.43 -0.02 -19.98
CA PRO A 143 -10.64 0.62 -18.91
C PRO A 143 -11.47 0.96 -17.66
N GLN A 144 -12.77 1.16 -17.81
CA GLN A 144 -13.65 1.44 -16.67
C GLN A 144 -13.81 0.22 -15.75
N ASP A 145 -13.85 -1.00 -16.33
CA ASP A 145 -13.98 -2.22 -15.53
C ASP A 145 -12.74 -2.42 -14.64
N LEU A 146 -11.55 -2.08 -15.15
CA LEU A 146 -10.32 -2.06 -14.34
C LEU A 146 -10.41 -1.06 -13.18
N MET A 147 -10.93 0.14 -13.45
CA MET A 147 -11.10 1.14 -12.39
C MET A 147 -12.11 0.70 -11.33
N VAL A 148 -13.21 0.05 -11.73
CA VAL A 148 -14.21 -0.52 -10.81
C VAL A 148 -13.61 -1.65 -9.96
N ALA A 149 -12.78 -2.51 -10.57
CA ALA A 149 -12.06 -3.56 -9.86
C ALA A 149 -11.11 -2.97 -8.79
N LEU A 150 -10.36 -1.92 -9.15
CA LEU A 150 -9.47 -1.23 -8.22
C LEU A 150 -10.21 -0.50 -7.10
N ASP A 151 -11.37 0.11 -7.39
CA ASP A 151 -12.22 0.74 -6.37
C ASP A 151 -12.80 -0.31 -5.40
N SER A 152 -13.08 -1.51 -5.89
CA SER A 152 -13.51 -2.64 -5.05
C SER A 152 -12.38 -3.15 -4.16
N TYR A 153 -11.17 -3.26 -4.71
CA TYR A 153 -9.95 -3.57 -3.96
C TYR A 153 -9.67 -2.51 -2.88
N GLU A 154 -9.83 -1.22 -3.19
CA GLU A 154 -9.63 -0.13 -2.24
C GLU A 154 -10.49 -0.26 -0.99
N LYS A 155 -11.77 -0.62 -1.17
CA LYS A 155 -12.68 -0.85 -0.04
C LYS A 155 -12.19 -1.97 0.87
N GLU A 156 -11.75 -3.09 0.28
CA GLU A 156 -11.15 -4.19 1.04
C GLU A 156 -9.85 -3.75 1.74
N LEU A 157 -8.98 -3.03 1.04
CA LEU A 157 -7.72 -2.53 1.56
C LEU A 157 -7.91 -1.62 2.79
N LEU A 158 -8.89 -0.72 2.74
CA LEU A 158 -9.20 0.19 3.86
C LEU A 158 -9.67 -0.58 5.09
N LEU A 159 -10.50 -1.61 4.91
CA LEU A 159 -10.92 -2.49 6.00
C LEU A 159 -9.74 -3.25 6.62
N GLU A 160 -8.86 -3.81 5.78
CA GLU A 160 -7.69 -4.54 6.26
C GLU A 160 -6.66 -3.62 6.94
N ARG A 161 -6.44 -2.40 6.43
CA ARG A 161 -5.62 -1.39 7.11
C ARG A 161 -6.17 -1.07 8.51
N GLY A 162 -7.49 -0.93 8.62
CA GLY A 162 -8.14 -0.71 9.92
C GLY A 162 -7.88 -1.85 10.91
N LYS A 163 -7.93 -3.12 10.45
CA LYS A 163 -7.62 -4.29 11.31
C LYS A 163 -6.15 -4.30 11.76
N VAL A 164 -5.23 -4.11 10.83
CA VAL A 164 -3.78 -4.06 11.12
C VAL A 164 -3.46 -2.95 12.12
N GLU A 165 -4.05 -1.77 11.93
CA GLU A 165 -3.85 -0.65 12.85
C GLU A 165 -4.45 -0.92 14.24
N ALA A 166 -5.62 -1.56 14.31
CA ALA A 166 -6.23 -1.94 15.59
C ALA A 166 -5.38 -2.98 16.34
N GLU A 167 -4.82 -3.96 15.64
CA GLU A 167 -3.90 -4.94 16.23
C GLU A 167 -2.61 -4.26 16.73
N ARG A 168 -2.05 -3.35 15.94
CA ARG A 168 -0.86 -2.59 16.34
C ARG A 168 -1.10 -1.78 17.61
N ARG A 169 -2.25 -1.09 17.71
CA ARG A 169 -2.62 -0.32 18.91
C ARG A 169 -2.78 -1.22 20.15
N LYS A 170 -3.42 -2.36 20.00
CA LYS A 170 -3.54 -3.33 21.12
C LYS A 170 -2.17 -3.82 21.59
N GLU A 171 -1.25 -4.09 20.67
CA GLU A 171 0.08 -4.54 21.03
C GLU A 171 0.89 -3.40 21.68
N GLU A 172 0.78 -2.16 21.20
CA GLU A 172 1.39 -1.00 21.81
C GLU A 172 0.85 -0.75 23.25
N GLU A 173 -0.46 -0.88 23.45
CA GLU A 173 -1.09 -0.78 24.78
C GLU A 173 -0.59 -1.89 25.70
N ARG A 174 -0.49 -3.13 25.19
CA ARG A 174 0.04 -4.27 25.94
C ARG A 174 1.49 -4.04 26.36
N LEU A 175 2.33 -3.56 25.47
CA LEU A 175 3.74 -3.25 25.76
C LEU A 175 3.86 -2.12 26.78
N LYS A 176 3.06 -1.06 26.63
CA LYS A 176 3.00 0.03 27.63
C LYS A 176 2.57 -0.48 29.02
N ALA A 177 1.55 -1.32 29.08
CA ALA A 177 1.10 -1.91 30.34
C ALA A 177 2.20 -2.74 31.02
N ILE A 178 2.97 -3.52 30.24
CA ILE A 178 4.12 -4.28 30.74
C ILE A 178 5.23 -3.34 31.24
N GLU A 179 5.49 -2.27 30.50
CA GLU A 179 6.50 -1.27 30.87
C GLU A 179 6.07 -0.52 32.15
N ASP A 180 4.82 -0.11 32.23
CA ASP A 180 4.27 0.56 33.41
C ASP A 180 4.26 -0.36 34.63
N ALA A 181 3.97 -1.65 34.46
CA ALA A 181 4.04 -2.63 35.55
C ALA A 181 5.46 -2.83 36.11
N LYS A 182 6.50 -2.53 35.32
CA LYS A 182 7.90 -2.59 35.77
C LYS A 182 8.34 -1.33 36.52
N LYS A 183 7.61 -0.24 36.39
CA LYS A 183 7.93 1.01 37.10
C LYS A 183 7.61 0.85 38.58
N PRO A 184 8.45 1.37 39.44
CA PRO A 184 8.15 1.36 40.88
C PRO A 184 6.88 2.16 41.15
N HIS A 185 5.99 1.58 41.95
CA HIS A 185 4.71 2.19 42.32
C HIS A 185 4.61 2.48 43.83
N GLY A 186 3.73 3.39 44.20
CA GLY A 186 3.43 3.67 45.58
C GLY A 186 4.65 4.15 46.40
N ILE A 187 4.87 3.54 47.56
CA ILE A 187 5.95 3.92 48.50
C ILE A 187 7.34 3.75 47.89
N GLU A 188 7.54 2.75 47.03
CA GLU A 188 8.83 2.52 46.39
C GLU A 188 9.16 3.63 45.36
N ALA A 189 8.18 4.04 44.57
CA ALA A 189 8.32 5.18 43.66
C ALA A 189 8.66 6.47 44.43
N TRP A 190 7.98 6.69 45.56
CA TRP A 190 8.24 7.83 46.44
C TRP A 190 9.64 7.80 47.00
N ARG A 191 10.10 6.68 47.52
CA ARG A 191 11.47 6.53 48.03
C ARG A 191 12.52 6.79 46.93
N ASN A 192 12.31 6.30 45.76
CA ASN A 192 13.21 6.53 44.62
C ASN A 192 13.22 8.00 44.19
N TYR A 193 12.07 8.67 44.22
CA TYR A 193 11.98 10.11 43.98
C TYR A 193 12.73 10.91 45.01
N CYS A 194 12.51 10.64 46.32
CA CYS A 194 13.22 11.31 47.42
C CYS A 194 14.73 11.13 47.29
N LYS A 195 15.21 9.90 47.04
CA LYS A 195 16.63 9.63 46.79
C LYS A 195 17.19 10.45 45.61
N SER A 196 16.46 10.58 44.54
CA SER A 196 16.89 11.34 43.36
C SER A 196 17.01 12.84 43.63
N LYS A 197 16.27 13.35 44.60
CA LYS A 197 16.25 14.77 45.01
C LYS A 197 17.08 15.05 46.24
N GLY A 198 17.73 14.04 46.83
CA GLY A 198 18.47 14.19 48.08
C GLY A 198 17.57 14.48 49.29
N LEU A 199 16.32 14.05 49.22
CA LEU A 199 15.32 14.24 50.29
C LEU A 199 15.20 12.96 51.13
N ASP A 200 14.94 13.12 52.41
CA ASP A 200 14.66 11.98 53.28
C ASP A 200 13.19 11.56 53.15
N PRO A 201 12.89 10.31 52.73
CA PRO A 201 11.52 9.85 52.50
C PRO A 201 10.67 9.76 53.78
N ASP A 202 11.30 9.68 54.96
CA ASP A 202 10.60 9.55 56.25
C ASP A 202 10.24 10.91 56.87
N THR A 203 10.94 11.97 56.46
CA THR A 203 10.67 13.35 56.92
C THR A 203 9.83 14.18 55.96
N HIS A 204 9.82 13.78 54.69
CA HIS A 204 9.03 14.46 53.67
C HIS A 204 7.71 13.73 53.44
N THR A 205 6.61 14.36 53.80
CA THR A 205 5.26 13.89 53.46
C THR A 205 5.00 14.11 51.95
N LEU A 206 4.31 13.15 51.33
CA LEU A 206 3.76 13.36 50.00
C LEU A 206 3.01 14.68 49.97
N PRO A 207 3.28 15.58 49.01
CA PRO A 207 2.47 16.78 48.86
C PRO A 207 1.01 16.34 48.73
N SER A 208 0.16 16.82 49.61
CA SER A 208 -1.27 16.56 49.56
C SER A 208 -1.79 17.23 48.27
N VAL A 209 -1.85 16.46 47.19
CA VAL A 209 -2.45 16.94 45.95
C VAL A 209 -3.94 17.09 46.21
N SER A 210 -4.39 18.34 46.33
CA SER A 210 -5.81 18.58 46.58
C SER A 210 -6.61 18.07 45.35
N LEU A 211 -7.78 17.47 45.61
CA LEU A 211 -8.71 17.08 44.56
C LEU A 211 -9.02 18.23 43.59
N HIS A 212 -8.88 19.47 44.06
CA HIS A 212 -9.03 20.67 43.27
C HIS A 212 -7.93 20.84 42.23
N ASP A 213 -6.68 20.55 42.57
CA ASP A 213 -5.53 20.65 41.63
C ASP A 213 -5.57 19.55 40.57
N VAL A 214 -5.96 18.32 40.96
CA VAL A 214 -6.17 17.20 40.03
C VAL A 214 -7.29 17.53 39.02
N ASN A 215 -8.42 18.08 39.48
CA ASN A 215 -9.50 18.48 38.62
C ASN A 215 -9.14 19.65 37.70
N LYS A 216 -8.27 20.55 38.15
CA LYS A 216 -7.77 21.66 37.32
C LYS A 216 -6.86 21.15 36.20
N GLU A 217 -5.95 20.23 36.49
CA GLU A 217 -5.10 19.60 35.44
C GLU A 217 -5.90 18.75 34.43
N LEU A 218 -6.85 17.96 34.92
CA LEU A 218 -7.75 17.18 34.04
C LEU A 218 -8.59 18.07 33.12
N ASN A 219 -9.06 19.21 33.66
CA ASN A 219 -9.80 20.18 32.84
C ASN A 219 -8.93 20.88 31.81
N ILE A 220 -7.65 21.14 32.09
CA ILE A 220 -6.70 21.69 31.11
C ILE A 220 -6.41 20.67 30.01
N GLN A 221 -6.18 19.40 30.34
CA GLN A 221 -5.95 18.34 29.37
C GLN A 221 -7.18 18.11 28.47
N ASN A 222 -8.40 18.15 29.02
CA ASN A 222 -9.63 17.99 28.26
C ASN A 222 -9.90 19.19 27.35
N ARG A 223 -9.55 20.40 27.73
CA ARG A 223 -9.64 21.60 26.86
C ARG A 223 -8.64 21.56 25.72
N GLY A 224 -7.43 21.05 25.91
CA GLY A 224 -6.45 20.84 24.85
C GLY A 224 -6.95 19.85 23.78
N ARG A 225 -7.55 18.74 24.19
CA ARG A 225 -8.10 17.75 23.26
C ARG A 225 -9.29 18.23 22.43
N MET A 226 -10.07 19.20 22.93
CA MET A 226 -11.20 19.78 22.17
C MET A 226 -10.75 20.79 21.10
N LEU A 227 -9.57 21.34 21.18
CA LEU A 227 -9.02 22.29 20.19
C LEU A 227 -8.41 21.59 18.97
N ASP A 228 -7.99 20.33 19.11
CA ASP A 228 -7.42 19.54 18.01
C ASP A 228 -8.47 18.84 17.14
N LEU A 229 -9.76 19.02 17.42
CA LEU A 229 -10.89 18.42 16.69
C LEU A 229 -11.69 19.42 15.85
N ARG A 230 -11.13 20.61 15.55
CA ARG A 230 -11.75 21.60 14.65
C ARG A 230 -10.95 21.84 13.40
#